data_13c0df7e57d136b07045c98a53f18f2d
#
_entry.id   13c0df7e57d136b07045c98a53f18f2d
#
_cell.length_a   1.000
_cell.length_b   1.000
_cell.length_c   1.000
_cell.angle_alpha   90.00
_cell.angle_beta   90.00
_cell.angle_gamma   90.00
#
_symmetry.space_group_name_H-M   'P 1'
#
loop_
_entity.id
_entity.type
_entity.pdbx_description
1 polymer ?
#
loop_
_entity_poly.entity_id
_entity_poly.type
_entity_poly.pdbx_seq_one_letter_code
_entity_poly.pdbx_strand_id
1 'polypeptide(L)'
;MSMVQAALFDKENWVHHLMLDPKTGLDPKGVRVRPAQGLDAASYFAAGYWVWSKIIENLAAVGYDINSITLAAYDWRLSMHNLEARDRFFTRLQNTFELNTRLYGKKSVLVTHSMGGTVMFYFLKWVEHEAGPQWIEKHIESVVSISGTFLGVSKAVPAFLSGEMRDTVQIPQVLSYLLE
;
A
#
# COMPACT_ATOMS: atom_id res chain seq x y z
N MET A 1 -18.73 -16.09 -1.97
CA MET A 1 -19.24 -14.92 -2.70
C MET A 1 -18.03 -14.13 -3.18
N SER A 2 -17.94 -13.77 -4.47
CA SER A 2 -16.84 -12.94 -4.94
C SER A 2 -16.99 -11.49 -4.43
N MET A 3 -15.88 -10.72 -4.36
CA MET A 3 -15.91 -9.28 -4.01
C MET A 3 -16.93 -8.50 -4.82
N VAL A 4 -16.97 -8.76 -6.13
CA VAL A 4 -17.90 -8.10 -7.06
C VAL A 4 -19.35 -8.47 -6.75
N GLN A 5 -19.64 -9.73 -6.45
CA GLN A 5 -20.98 -10.16 -6.04
C GLN A 5 -21.43 -9.52 -4.72
N ALA A 6 -20.52 -9.43 -3.74
CA ALA A 6 -20.82 -8.76 -2.47
C ALA A 6 -21.10 -7.26 -2.68
N ALA A 7 -20.29 -6.56 -3.44
CA ALA A 7 -20.48 -5.15 -3.73
C ALA A 7 -21.80 -4.85 -4.47
N LEU A 8 -22.22 -5.75 -5.38
CA LEU A 8 -23.42 -5.55 -6.20
C LEU A 8 -24.71 -6.02 -5.52
N PHE A 9 -24.66 -7.08 -4.71
CA PHE A 9 -25.88 -7.75 -4.19
C PHE A 9 -25.99 -7.71 -2.67
N ASP A 10 -24.95 -7.28 -1.94
CA ASP A 10 -24.93 -7.20 -0.49
C ASP A 10 -24.05 -6.03 -0.02
N LYS A 11 -24.44 -4.81 -0.43
CA LYS A 11 -23.68 -3.58 -0.18
C LYS A 11 -23.43 -3.33 1.31
N GLU A 12 -24.42 -3.60 2.17
CA GLU A 12 -24.28 -3.39 3.62
C GLU A 12 -23.18 -4.28 4.21
N ASN A 13 -23.18 -5.57 3.85
CA ASN A 13 -22.17 -6.51 4.30
C ASN A 13 -20.79 -6.18 3.70
N TRP A 14 -20.74 -5.75 2.45
CA TRP A 14 -19.51 -5.26 1.80
C TRP A 14 -18.92 -4.06 2.56
N VAL A 15 -19.73 -3.04 2.82
CA VAL A 15 -19.33 -1.85 3.59
C VAL A 15 -18.89 -2.24 5.00
N HIS A 16 -19.64 -3.11 5.70
CA HIS A 16 -19.27 -3.59 7.02
C HIS A 16 -17.89 -4.27 7.07
N HIS A 17 -17.52 -5.00 6.03
CA HIS A 17 -16.20 -5.63 5.94
C HIS A 17 -15.07 -4.66 5.57
N LEU A 18 -15.38 -3.56 4.90
CA LEU A 18 -14.37 -2.58 4.50
C LEU A 18 -14.19 -1.41 5.48
N MET A 19 -15.24 -1.06 6.22
CA MET A 19 -15.15 0.03 7.19
C MET A 19 -14.25 -0.33 8.38
N LEU A 20 -13.65 0.69 8.96
CA LEU A 20 -12.96 0.56 10.23
C LEU A 20 -13.88 1.02 11.37
N ASP A 21 -13.66 0.48 12.56
CA ASP A 21 -14.34 0.95 13.76
C ASP A 21 -14.01 2.44 13.99
N PRO A 22 -15.01 3.32 14.11
CA PRO A 22 -14.78 4.77 14.15
C PRO A 22 -14.07 5.26 15.42
N LYS A 23 -14.05 4.45 16.48
CA LYS A 23 -13.37 4.81 17.74
C LYS A 23 -11.92 4.39 17.76
N THR A 24 -11.62 3.23 17.19
CA THR A 24 -10.28 2.63 17.24
C THR A 24 -9.50 2.78 15.93
N GLY A 25 -10.18 2.97 14.80
CA GLY A 25 -9.58 2.95 13.47
C GLY A 25 -9.01 1.57 13.10
N LEU A 26 -9.54 0.50 13.70
CA LEU A 26 -9.14 -0.89 13.47
C LEU A 26 -10.30 -1.70 12.89
N ASP A 27 -10.06 -2.96 12.52
CA ASP A 27 -11.11 -3.84 12.03
C ASP A 27 -12.24 -3.98 13.08
N PRO A 28 -13.52 -3.94 12.67
CA PRO A 28 -14.64 -4.21 13.56
C PRO A 28 -14.59 -5.64 14.13
N LYS A 29 -15.31 -5.88 15.23
CA LYS A 29 -15.39 -7.22 15.82
C LYS A 29 -15.88 -8.25 14.81
N GLY A 30 -15.15 -9.34 14.64
CA GLY A 30 -15.48 -10.42 13.72
C GLY A 30 -14.97 -10.23 12.30
N VAL A 31 -14.43 -9.06 11.96
CA VAL A 31 -13.81 -8.76 10.67
C VAL A 31 -12.30 -8.80 10.79
N ARG A 32 -11.63 -9.41 9.80
CA ARG A 32 -10.17 -9.43 9.71
C ARG A 32 -9.75 -9.28 8.25
N VAL A 33 -9.47 -8.07 7.82
CA VAL A 33 -8.95 -7.77 6.49
C VAL A 33 -7.45 -7.52 6.57
N ARG A 34 -6.70 -8.15 5.69
CA ARG A 34 -5.24 -7.99 5.59
C ARG A 34 -4.83 -7.84 4.13
N PRO A 35 -3.79 -7.05 3.83
CA PRO A 35 -3.29 -6.91 2.48
C PRO A 35 -2.74 -8.24 1.98
N ALA A 36 -3.04 -8.57 0.72
CA ALA A 36 -2.43 -9.70 0.05
C ALA A 36 -0.91 -9.50 -0.07
N GLN A 37 -0.14 -10.56 0.08
CA GLN A 37 1.31 -10.55 0.05
C GLN A 37 1.84 -11.16 -1.25
N GLY A 38 3.09 -10.85 -1.57
CA GLY A 38 3.76 -11.37 -2.76
C GLY A 38 3.63 -10.48 -3.98
N LEU A 39 4.52 -10.68 -4.95
CA LEU A 39 4.61 -9.83 -6.15
C LEU A 39 3.35 -9.90 -7.02
N ASP A 40 2.72 -11.06 -7.09
CA ASP A 40 1.49 -11.27 -7.87
C ASP A 40 0.33 -10.42 -7.35
N ALA A 41 0.26 -10.21 -6.03
CA ALA A 41 -0.80 -9.42 -5.40
C ALA A 41 -0.84 -7.94 -5.84
N ALA A 42 0.29 -7.40 -6.32
CA ALA A 42 0.39 -6.03 -6.78
C ALA A 42 0.53 -5.91 -8.31
N SER A 43 0.65 -7.03 -9.03
CA SER A 43 0.89 -7.02 -10.47
C SER A 43 -0.28 -6.42 -11.24
N TYR A 44 -1.52 -6.77 -10.87
CA TYR A 44 -2.73 -6.32 -11.55
C TYR A 44 -3.78 -5.86 -10.55
N PHE A 45 -4.48 -4.77 -10.87
CA PHE A 45 -5.68 -4.34 -10.15
C PHE A 45 -6.91 -5.14 -10.62
N ALA A 46 -7.04 -5.31 -11.94
CA ALA A 46 -8.08 -6.09 -12.59
C ALA A 46 -7.54 -6.65 -13.91
N ALA A 47 -8.28 -7.53 -14.54
CA ALA A 47 -7.91 -8.07 -15.86
C ALA A 47 -7.67 -6.93 -16.87
N GLY A 48 -6.46 -6.87 -17.43
CA GLY A 48 -6.04 -5.83 -18.35
C GLY A 48 -5.58 -4.50 -17.73
N TYR A 49 -5.68 -4.36 -16.40
CA TYR A 49 -5.21 -3.17 -15.69
C TYR A 49 -4.01 -3.52 -14.80
N TRP A 50 -2.80 -3.38 -15.36
CA TRP A 50 -1.56 -3.63 -14.67
C TRP A 50 -1.16 -2.43 -13.78
N VAL A 51 -0.54 -2.71 -12.64
CA VAL A 51 0.01 -1.71 -11.72
C VAL A 51 1.51 -1.87 -11.65
N TRP A 52 2.00 -2.91 -10.96
CA TRP A 52 3.41 -3.17 -10.77
C TRP A 52 4.01 -4.18 -11.76
N SER A 53 3.19 -4.94 -12.53
CA SER A 53 3.70 -6.01 -13.39
C SER A 53 4.81 -5.56 -14.32
N LYS A 54 4.69 -4.41 -14.98
CA LYS A 54 5.71 -3.93 -15.91
C LYS A 54 7.04 -3.56 -15.23
N ILE A 55 6.97 -3.01 -14.03
CA ILE A 55 8.17 -2.71 -13.24
C ILE A 55 8.83 -4.02 -12.78
N ILE A 56 8.04 -4.98 -12.29
CA ILE A 56 8.54 -6.30 -11.87
C ILE A 56 9.16 -7.04 -13.05
N GLU A 57 8.49 -7.09 -14.22
CA GLU A 57 9.01 -7.70 -15.45
C GLU A 57 10.34 -7.08 -15.89
N ASN A 58 10.44 -5.75 -15.89
CA ASN A 58 11.67 -5.04 -16.26
C ASN A 58 12.81 -5.28 -15.26
N LEU A 59 12.52 -5.33 -13.96
CA LEU A 59 13.49 -5.68 -12.95
C LEU A 59 13.97 -7.14 -13.11
N ALA A 60 13.05 -8.06 -13.42
CA ALA A 60 13.38 -9.46 -13.69
C ALA A 60 14.28 -9.60 -14.92
N ALA A 61 14.07 -8.79 -15.97
CA ALA A 61 14.90 -8.79 -17.16
C ALA A 61 16.38 -8.38 -16.88
N VAL A 62 16.63 -7.63 -15.80
CA VAL A 62 17.98 -7.28 -15.36
C VAL A 62 18.49 -8.09 -14.18
N GLY A 63 17.83 -9.21 -13.88
CA GLY A 63 18.29 -10.22 -12.93
C GLY A 63 17.73 -10.14 -11.52
N TYR A 64 16.71 -9.30 -11.27
CA TYR A 64 16.01 -9.32 -9.99
C TYR A 64 14.97 -10.45 -9.96
N ASP A 65 14.74 -11.03 -8.78
CA ASP A 65 13.76 -12.10 -8.55
C ASP A 65 13.08 -11.97 -7.19
N ILE A 66 12.31 -12.99 -6.80
CA ILE A 66 11.59 -13.03 -5.51
C ILE A 66 12.50 -12.98 -4.28
N ASN A 67 13.80 -13.24 -4.42
CA ASN A 67 14.77 -13.15 -3.32
C ASN A 67 15.33 -11.72 -3.19
N SER A 68 15.30 -10.94 -4.26
CA SER A 68 15.87 -9.58 -4.35
C SER A 68 14.82 -8.47 -4.43
N ILE A 69 13.53 -8.82 -4.71
CA ILE A 69 12.40 -7.89 -4.70
C ILE A 69 11.48 -8.24 -3.54
N THR A 70 11.20 -7.28 -2.70
CA THR A 70 10.21 -7.41 -1.62
C THR A 70 9.06 -6.43 -1.84
N LEU A 71 7.83 -6.94 -1.91
CA LEU A 71 6.62 -6.12 -1.89
C LEU A 71 6.23 -5.82 -0.46
N ALA A 72 6.27 -4.55 -0.07
CA ALA A 72 5.83 -4.10 1.25
C ALA A 72 4.33 -3.77 1.24
N ALA A 73 3.49 -4.80 1.25
CA ALA A 73 2.04 -4.65 1.25
C ALA A 73 1.54 -4.17 2.63
N TYR A 74 0.66 -3.16 2.62
CA TYR A 74 0.05 -2.59 3.82
C TYR A 74 -1.45 -2.35 3.62
N ASP A 75 -2.19 -2.28 4.72
CA ASP A 75 -3.61 -1.96 4.71
C ASP A 75 -3.81 -0.44 4.59
N TRP A 76 -4.14 0.02 3.38
CA TRP A 76 -4.30 1.44 3.05
C TRP A 76 -5.38 2.17 3.87
N ARG A 77 -6.29 1.43 4.50
CA ARG A 77 -7.36 2.00 5.34
C ARG A 77 -6.85 2.49 6.70
N LEU A 78 -5.73 1.96 7.17
CA LEU A 78 -5.18 2.28 8.49
C LEU A 78 -4.43 3.60 8.51
N SER A 79 -4.51 4.30 9.63
CA SER A 79 -3.57 5.37 9.94
C SER A 79 -2.15 4.82 10.06
N MET A 80 -1.14 5.68 9.89
CA MET A 80 0.27 5.28 10.03
C MET A 80 0.54 4.66 11.40
N HIS A 81 -0.03 5.26 12.46
CA HIS A 81 0.06 4.69 13.81
C HIS A 81 -0.52 3.27 13.88
N ASN A 82 -1.70 3.05 13.31
CA ASN A 82 -2.37 1.75 13.35
C ASN A 82 -1.69 0.71 12.44
N LEU A 83 -1.00 1.10 11.37
CA LEU A 83 -0.13 0.19 10.60
C LEU A 83 0.96 -0.42 11.49
N GLU A 84 1.56 0.38 12.36
CA GLU A 84 2.54 -0.16 13.31
C GLU A 84 1.87 -0.90 14.47
N ALA A 85 0.85 -0.32 15.10
CA ALA A 85 0.21 -0.89 16.28
C ALA A 85 -0.43 -2.27 16.02
N ARG A 86 -1.14 -2.41 14.88
CA ARG A 86 -1.85 -3.64 14.52
C ARG A 86 -0.94 -4.66 13.81
N ASP A 87 -0.20 -4.19 12.79
CA ASP A 87 0.49 -5.07 11.84
C ASP A 87 2.01 -5.10 12.01
N ARG A 88 2.56 -4.24 12.87
CA ARG A 88 4.02 -4.04 13.01
C ARG A 88 4.67 -3.76 11.66
N PHE A 89 4.00 -2.98 10.82
CA PHE A 89 4.39 -2.77 9.44
C PHE A 89 5.78 -2.13 9.31
N PHE A 90 6.02 -1.06 10.05
CA PHE A 90 7.29 -0.34 9.99
C PHE A 90 8.43 -1.12 10.65
N THR A 91 8.15 -1.80 11.78
CA THR A 91 9.12 -2.73 12.40
C THR A 91 9.51 -3.85 11.43
N ARG A 92 8.55 -4.46 10.73
CA ARG A 92 8.82 -5.51 9.75
C ARG A 92 9.60 -4.99 8.56
N LEU A 93 9.29 -3.79 8.10
CA LEU A 93 9.99 -3.14 6.99
C LEU A 93 11.44 -2.83 7.38
N GLN A 94 11.68 -2.26 8.55
CA GLN A 94 13.02 -2.06 9.12
C GLN A 94 13.83 -3.36 9.13
N ASN A 95 13.28 -4.43 9.69
CA ASN A 95 13.92 -5.73 9.76
C ASN A 95 14.26 -6.30 8.38
N THR A 96 13.41 -6.04 7.37
CA THR A 96 13.65 -6.46 5.98
C THR A 96 14.88 -5.74 5.40
N PHE A 97 15.01 -4.43 5.58
CA PHE A 97 16.17 -3.67 5.14
C PHE A 97 17.45 -4.12 5.82
N GLU A 98 17.41 -4.33 7.13
CA GLU A 98 18.55 -4.79 7.92
C GLU A 98 19.00 -6.21 7.49
N LEU A 99 18.03 -7.09 7.27
CA LEU A 99 18.28 -8.45 6.79
C LEU A 99 18.91 -8.42 5.40
N ASN A 100 18.37 -7.64 4.46
CA ASN A 100 18.91 -7.52 3.11
C ASN A 100 20.34 -6.99 3.13
N THR A 101 20.61 -5.94 3.89
CA THR A 101 21.99 -5.41 4.03
C THR A 101 22.94 -6.46 4.57
N ARG A 102 22.50 -7.26 5.56
CA ARG A 102 23.33 -8.31 6.16
C ARG A 102 23.58 -9.48 5.20
N LEU A 103 22.55 -9.91 4.46
CA LEU A 103 22.67 -11.07 3.55
C LEU A 103 23.44 -10.75 2.28
N TYR A 104 23.21 -9.57 1.71
CA TYR A 104 23.73 -9.23 0.39
C TYR A 104 24.90 -8.23 0.43
N GLY A 105 25.19 -7.64 1.59
CA GLY A 105 26.24 -6.61 1.73
C GLY A 105 25.94 -5.34 0.93
N LYS A 106 24.70 -5.11 0.55
CA LYS A 106 24.25 -3.98 -0.27
C LYS A 106 23.08 -3.27 0.38
N LYS A 107 23.01 -1.96 0.16
CA LYS A 107 21.84 -1.15 0.51
C LYS A 107 20.67 -1.46 -0.44
N SER A 108 19.45 -1.23 0.01
CA SER A 108 18.26 -1.47 -0.80
C SER A 108 17.75 -0.18 -1.45
N VAL A 109 17.17 -0.30 -2.63
CA VAL A 109 16.43 0.78 -3.29
C VAL A 109 14.95 0.67 -2.89
N LEU A 110 14.38 1.78 -2.44
CA LEU A 110 12.97 1.88 -2.06
C LEU A 110 12.17 2.52 -3.20
N VAL A 111 11.29 1.75 -3.84
CA VAL A 111 10.44 2.22 -4.93
C VAL A 111 9.02 2.37 -4.42
N THR A 112 8.41 3.55 -4.61
CA THR A 112 7.06 3.85 -4.14
C THR A 112 6.20 4.45 -5.25
N HIS A 113 4.88 4.22 -5.15
CA HIS A 113 3.90 4.81 -6.04
C HIS A 113 2.77 5.46 -5.25
N SER A 114 2.34 6.66 -5.66
CA SER A 114 1.17 7.37 -5.14
C SER A 114 1.22 7.48 -3.59
N MET A 115 0.20 7.00 -2.88
CA MET A 115 0.12 6.98 -1.41
C MET A 115 1.31 6.27 -0.75
N GLY A 116 1.96 5.31 -1.45
CA GLY A 116 3.19 4.68 -0.99
C GLY A 116 4.31 5.69 -0.70
N GLY A 117 4.34 6.83 -1.39
CA GLY A 117 5.26 7.94 -1.10
C GLY A 117 5.03 8.55 0.28
N THR A 118 3.78 8.76 0.68
CA THR A 118 3.43 9.26 2.01
C THR A 118 3.80 8.26 3.10
N VAL A 119 3.49 6.97 2.88
CA VAL A 119 3.85 5.88 3.81
C VAL A 119 5.36 5.76 3.97
N MET A 120 6.10 5.85 2.88
CA MET A 120 7.56 5.84 2.88
C MET A 120 8.13 7.04 3.65
N PHE A 121 7.62 8.24 3.41
CA PHE A 121 8.08 9.43 4.12
C PHE A 121 7.88 9.30 5.64
N TYR A 122 6.73 8.77 6.07
CA TYR A 122 6.48 8.47 7.47
C TYR A 122 7.46 7.40 7.99
N PHE A 123 7.68 6.31 7.24
CA PHE A 123 8.63 5.27 7.61
C PHE A 123 10.04 5.82 7.84
N LEU A 124 10.54 6.67 6.94
CA LEU A 124 11.88 7.26 7.08
C LEU A 124 11.99 8.08 8.37
N LYS A 125 10.97 8.86 8.72
CA LYS A 125 10.94 9.61 9.98
C LYS A 125 10.79 8.71 11.20
N TRP A 126 9.98 7.69 11.09
CA TRP A 126 9.79 6.70 12.15
C TRP A 126 11.08 5.94 12.44
N VAL A 127 11.75 5.42 11.42
CA VAL A 127 12.99 4.65 11.60
C VAL A 127 14.17 5.51 12.06
N GLU A 128 14.24 6.77 11.63
CA GLU A 128 15.21 7.73 12.15
C GLU A 128 15.05 7.95 13.66
N HIS A 129 13.80 7.99 14.13
CA HIS A 129 13.48 8.09 15.56
C HIS A 129 13.82 6.81 16.34
N GLU A 130 13.45 5.64 15.81
CA GLU A 130 13.59 4.35 16.49
C GLU A 130 15.04 3.81 16.47
N ALA A 131 15.74 3.95 15.35
CA ALA A 131 17.05 3.35 15.11
C ALA A 131 18.21 4.37 14.97
N GLY A 132 17.87 5.65 14.99
CA GLY A 132 18.84 6.75 14.91
C GLY A 132 19.10 7.27 13.49
N PRO A 133 19.71 8.47 13.39
CA PRO A 133 19.84 9.20 12.11
C PRO A 133 20.72 8.51 11.07
N GLN A 134 21.62 7.62 11.47
CA GLN A 134 22.52 6.93 10.56
C GLN A 134 21.91 5.68 9.92
N TRP A 135 20.74 5.23 10.38
CA TRP A 135 20.12 4.01 9.90
C TRP A 135 19.79 4.08 8.41
N ILE A 136 19.23 5.19 7.97
CA ILE A 136 18.85 5.42 6.56
C ILE A 136 20.09 5.31 5.66
N GLU A 137 21.14 6.04 6.01
CA GLU A 137 22.41 6.01 5.26
C GLU A 137 23.01 4.62 5.17
N LYS A 138 22.85 3.80 6.21
CA LYS A 138 23.40 2.45 6.27
C LYS A 138 22.62 1.43 5.41
N HIS A 139 21.30 1.58 5.29
CA HIS A 139 20.44 0.54 4.74
C HIS A 139 19.73 0.90 3.44
N ILE A 140 19.59 2.21 3.13
CA ILE A 140 18.89 2.68 1.93
C ILE A 140 19.88 3.32 0.97
N GLU A 141 19.93 2.80 -0.25
CA GLU A 141 20.78 3.34 -1.33
C GLU A 141 20.13 4.57 -1.97
N SER A 142 18.84 4.44 -2.31
CA SER A 142 18.07 5.51 -2.93
C SER A 142 16.58 5.28 -2.79
N VAL A 143 15.82 6.34 -3.04
CA VAL A 143 14.37 6.32 -3.10
C VAL A 143 13.90 6.75 -4.49
N VAL A 144 13.09 5.92 -5.12
CA VAL A 144 12.41 6.21 -6.38
C VAL A 144 10.93 6.43 -6.08
N SER A 145 10.46 7.66 -6.21
CA SER A 145 9.06 8.01 -5.97
C SER A 145 8.33 8.26 -7.28
N ILE A 146 7.35 7.43 -7.57
CA ILE A 146 6.49 7.54 -8.75
C ILE A 146 5.19 8.22 -8.30
N SER A 147 4.98 9.48 -8.71
CA SER A 147 3.79 10.27 -8.36
C SER A 147 3.46 10.26 -6.85
N GLY A 148 4.47 10.35 -5.98
CA GLY A 148 4.29 10.31 -4.53
C GLY A 148 3.46 11.48 -4.00
N THR A 149 2.52 11.18 -3.12
CA THR A 149 1.56 12.15 -2.57
C THR A 149 2.05 12.75 -1.26
N PHE A 150 3.26 13.34 -1.25
CA PHE A 150 3.91 13.83 -0.02
C PHE A 150 3.12 14.93 0.71
N LEU A 151 2.41 15.77 -0.03
CA LEU A 151 1.59 16.85 0.52
C LEU A 151 0.08 16.53 0.46
N GLY A 152 -0.27 15.26 0.23
CA GLY A 152 -1.64 14.80 0.08
C GLY A 152 -2.09 14.76 -1.39
N VAL A 153 -3.35 14.40 -1.57
CA VAL A 153 -4.01 14.29 -2.88
C VAL A 153 -5.05 15.40 -3.00
N SER A 154 -4.86 16.33 -3.94
CA SER A 154 -5.76 17.49 -4.11
C SER A 154 -7.22 17.10 -4.35
N LYS A 155 -7.46 15.96 -5.01
CA LYS A 155 -8.81 15.42 -5.27
C LYS A 155 -9.47 14.73 -4.09
N ALA A 156 -8.73 14.41 -3.01
CA ALA A 156 -9.30 13.72 -1.85
C ALA A 156 -10.39 14.55 -1.15
N VAL A 157 -10.19 15.84 -1.03
CA VAL A 157 -11.17 16.72 -0.37
C VAL A 157 -12.46 16.88 -1.20
N PRO A 158 -12.40 17.21 -2.52
CA PRO A 158 -13.60 17.20 -3.36
C PRO A 158 -14.31 15.85 -3.39
N ALA A 159 -13.59 14.75 -3.54
CA ALA A 159 -14.18 13.40 -3.54
C ALA A 159 -14.89 13.08 -2.22
N PHE A 160 -14.30 13.45 -1.09
CA PHE A 160 -14.91 13.27 0.21
C PHE A 160 -16.20 14.11 0.38
N LEU A 161 -16.22 15.33 -0.14
CA LEU A 161 -17.37 16.24 -0.02
C LEU A 161 -18.49 15.92 -1.00
N SER A 162 -18.16 15.46 -2.21
CA SER A 162 -19.13 15.21 -3.29
C SER A 162 -19.55 13.74 -3.42
N GLY A 163 -18.81 12.81 -2.80
CA GLY A 163 -18.99 11.37 -3.03
C GLY A 163 -18.49 10.91 -4.41
N GLU A 164 -17.83 11.77 -5.18
CA GLU A 164 -17.41 11.45 -6.55
C GLU A 164 -16.20 10.52 -6.59
N MET A 165 -16.38 9.33 -7.22
CA MET A 165 -15.38 8.27 -7.34
C MET A 165 -14.79 8.13 -8.76
N ARG A 166 -15.04 9.07 -9.67
CA ARG A 166 -14.83 8.93 -11.13
C ARG A 166 -13.37 9.01 -11.61
N ASP A 167 -12.40 9.16 -10.76
CA ASP A 167 -11.07 9.62 -11.18
C ASP A 167 -10.06 8.56 -11.58
N THR A 168 -10.31 7.29 -11.32
CA THR A 168 -9.26 6.27 -11.44
C THR A 168 -9.48 5.25 -12.55
N VAL A 169 -10.71 5.08 -13.01
CA VAL A 169 -11.06 4.19 -14.13
C VAL A 169 -12.22 4.83 -14.87
N GLN A 170 -12.25 4.79 -16.19
CA GLN A 170 -13.47 5.04 -16.94
C GLN A 170 -14.47 3.90 -16.68
N ILE A 171 -15.06 3.92 -15.50
CA ILE A 171 -16.14 3.00 -15.15
C ILE A 171 -17.37 3.49 -15.92
N PRO A 172 -18.08 2.60 -16.66
CA PRO A 172 -19.35 2.98 -17.29
C PRO A 172 -20.29 3.60 -16.26
N GLN A 173 -20.98 4.69 -16.66
CA GLN A 173 -21.86 5.46 -15.76
C GLN A 173 -22.83 4.59 -14.93
N VAL A 174 -23.32 3.50 -15.51
CA VAL A 174 -24.20 2.53 -14.83
C VAL A 174 -23.52 1.84 -13.63
N LEU A 175 -22.20 1.59 -13.71
CA LEU A 175 -21.43 0.99 -12.62
C LEU A 175 -21.02 2.03 -11.57
N SER A 176 -20.83 3.29 -11.93
CA SER A 176 -20.53 4.35 -10.95
C SER A 176 -21.69 4.60 -9.99
N TYR A 177 -22.94 4.59 -10.46
CA TYR A 177 -24.13 4.69 -9.62
C TYR A 177 -24.33 3.52 -8.64
N LEU A 178 -23.72 2.36 -8.91
CA LEU A 178 -23.77 1.21 -8.01
C LEU A 178 -22.69 1.25 -6.92
N LEU A 179 -21.69 2.11 -7.09
CA LEU A 179 -20.56 2.26 -6.16
C LEU A 179 -20.68 3.51 -5.27
N GLU A 180 -21.56 4.44 -5.61
CA GLU A 180 -21.99 5.57 -4.78
C GLU A 180 -23.06 5.10 -3.76
#